data_98b7fdf24854a235cfc9f14e8d735131
#
_entry.id   98b7fdf24854a235cfc9f14e8d735131
#
_cell.length_a   1.000
_cell.length_b   1.000
_cell.length_c   1.000
_cell.angle_alpha   90.00
_cell.angle_beta   90.00
_cell.angle_gamma   90.00
#
_symmetry.space_group_name_H-M   'P 1'
#
loop_
_entity.id
_entity.type
_entity.pdbx_description
1 polymer ?
#
loop_
_entity_poly.entity_id
_entity_poly.type
_entity_poly.pdbx_seq_one_letter_code
_entity_poly.pdbx_strand_id
1 'polypeptide(L)'
;FTSGKNEVSQLSISESRQRGHNLMMNIALDPETTAATLKQGRHDLYRARQDHVRAGMRAQDVAVMVICDANHIRYMTGSSTMMLWGLRSPSRYLLAFADGPVILYDSPGAAHLAAGLPTITEVRAAQGLDYIGSGGDIAAAADRFADEILGVILGVDPEIDRVHIDRLPWQAVDALRARGLHVADALEPLCLTRAIKLDIELPYIREAMRRVETGVARLESKAEPGMSETETWAEFHYTLMAKEGQYVSTRLFQSGPNTYPYFQEAGGRLLERGDLLCLDTDALGFENYAVDFSRTFLCGEGKASDDQRLLYSRAREQLEHNAELLGPDVEFRALAEKAWVIPQEHQASRYYCIGHGLGLAGEWPNIPHHDPDGGEYPLDGMLKPGMIICLESYIGWDRSHEGVKLEDQFLITQNGAERMSNYPFDDRLQGRMI
;
A
#
# COMPACT_ATOMS: atom_id res chain seq x y z
N PHE A 1 17.81 49.73 22.41
CA PHE A 1 16.51 49.13 21.97
C PHE A 1 16.73 48.22 20.76
N THR A 2 17.30 47.02 20.98
CA THR A 2 17.27 45.91 19.98
C THR A 2 17.66 44.61 20.70
N SER A 3 16.76 44.00 21.46
CA SER A 3 16.99 42.62 21.97
C SER A 3 15.72 41.77 22.20
N GLY A 4 14.58 42.19 21.68
CA GLY A 4 13.30 41.52 21.95
C GLY A 4 12.71 40.70 20.82
N LYS A 5 13.31 40.65 19.61
CA LYS A 5 12.73 39.97 18.44
C LYS A 5 13.31 38.56 18.13
N ASN A 6 14.44 38.19 18.76
CA ASN A 6 15.06 36.89 18.48
C ASN A 6 14.61 35.77 19.42
N GLU A 7 13.99 36.08 20.56
CA GLU A 7 13.57 35.01 21.48
C GLU A 7 12.29 34.31 21.10
N VAL A 8 11.36 34.99 20.41
CA VAL A 8 10.07 34.38 20.01
C VAL A 8 10.22 33.42 18.82
N SER A 9 11.18 33.69 17.92
CA SER A 9 11.45 32.83 16.77
C SER A 9 12.17 31.51 17.16
N GLN A 10 13.02 31.56 18.17
CA GLN A 10 13.73 30.37 18.66
C GLN A 10 12.81 29.41 19.47
N LEU A 11 11.78 29.93 20.14
CA LEU A 11 10.84 29.12 20.92
C LEU A 11 9.94 28.28 20.02
N SER A 12 9.47 28.79 18.87
CA SER A 12 8.58 28.02 17.96
C SER A 12 9.32 26.93 17.19
N ILE A 13 10.59 27.17 16.80
CA ILE A 13 11.44 26.14 16.18
C ILE A 13 11.78 25.05 17.20
N SER A 14 11.98 25.41 18.45
CA SER A 14 12.25 24.45 19.53
C SER A 14 11.01 23.60 19.82
N GLU A 15 9.81 24.16 19.76
CA GLU A 15 8.57 23.44 20.01
C GLU A 15 8.21 22.45 18.89
N SER A 16 8.39 22.81 17.62
CA SER A 16 8.18 21.88 16.49
C SER A 16 9.24 20.78 16.48
N ARG A 17 10.50 21.10 16.76
CA ARG A 17 11.59 20.12 16.93
C ARG A 17 11.35 19.24 18.16
N GLN A 18 10.82 19.78 19.23
CA GLN A 18 10.48 19.05 20.45
C GLN A 18 9.28 18.13 20.21
N ARG A 19 8.27 18.56 19.42
CA ARG A 19 7.15 17.69 19.01
C ARG A 19 7.61 16.51 18.17
N GLY A 20 8.44 16.75 17.13
CA GLY A 20 9.03 15.67 16.33
C GLY A 20 9.91 14.73 17.17
N HIS A 21 10.70 15.28 18.11
CA HIS A 21 11.53 14.49 19.01
C HIS A 21 10.70 13.70 20.03
N ASN A 22 9.67 14.31 20.62
CA ASN A 22 8.77 13.63 21.56
C ASN A 22 7.90 12.57 20.83
N LEU A 23 7.49 12.83 19.59
CA LEU A 23 6.79 11.84 18.77
C LEU A 23 7.71 10.65 18.46
N MET A 24 8.96 10.90 18.05
CA MET A 24 9.94 9.82 17.84
C MET A 24 10.17 8.99 19.11
N MET A 25 10.14 9.61 20.28
CA MET A 25 10.29 8.92 21.57
C MET A 25 9.03 8.12 21.94
N ASN A 26 7.82 8.65 21.66
CA ASN A 26 6.55 7.96 21.96
C ASN A 26 6.27 6.81 20.98
N ILE A 27 6.67 6.95 19.71
CA ILE A 27 6.57 5.87 18.69
C ILE A 27 7.57 4.73 19.02
N ALA A 28 8.63 5.00 19.79
CA ALA A 28 9.70 4.04 20.10
C ALA A 28 9.34 3.01 21.19
N LEU A 29 8.17 3.08 21.83
CA LEU A 29 7.90 2.29 23.03
C LEU A 29 6.54 1.57 22.99
N ASP A 30 6.48 0.45 22.28
CA ASP A 30 5.72 -0.71 22.72
C ASP A 30 6.71 -1.76 23.26
N PRO A 31 6.79 -1.99 24.60
CA PRO A 31 7.80 -2.88 25.17
C PRO A 31 7.52 -4.37 24.90
N GLU A 32 6.31 -4.76 24.48
CA GLU A 32 5.92 -6.16 24.40
C GLU A 32 6.21 -6.80 23.02
N THR A 33 6.37 -6.01 21.95
CA THR A 33 6.59 -6.56 20.60
C THR A 33 7.73 -5.85 19.88
N THR A 34 8.95 -6.29 20.10
CA THR A 34 10.11 -5.74 19.37
C THR A 34 10.20 -6.31 17.95
N ALA A 35 10.74 -5.52 17.01
CA ALA A 35 11.03 -6.02 15.65
C ALA A 35 11.86 -7.32 15.65
N ALA A 36 12.71 -7.53 16.65
CA ALA A 36 13.47 -8.77 16.81
C ALA A 36 12.56 -9.96 17.11
N THR A 37 11.57 -9.82 18.01
CA THR A 37 10.59 -10.86 18.31
C THR A 37 9.74 -11.21 17.08
N LEU A 38 9.27 -10.19 16.36
CA LEU A 38 8.53 -10.39 15.11
C LEU A 38 9.37 -11.12 14.05
N LYS A 39 10.66 -10.78 13.91
CA LYS A 39 11.57 -11.49 13.01
C LYS A 39 11.75 -12.95 13.36
N GLN A 40 11.73 -13.31 14.63
CA GLN A 40 11.77 -14.71 15.07
C GLN A 40 10.47 -15.44 14.70
N GLY A 41 9.31 -14.80 14.83
CA GLY A 41 7.99 -15.36 14.53
C GLY A 41 7.62 -15.39 13.04
N ARG A 42 8.43 -14.83 12.13
CA ARG A 42 8.05 -14.66 10.72
C ARG A 42 7.74 -15.96 9.96
N HIS A 43 8.36 -17.08 10.33
CA HIS A 43 8.04 -18.37 9.70
C HIS A 43 6.63 -18.84 10.03
N ASP A 44 6.14 -18.54 11.22
CA ASP A 44 4.74 -18.84 11.60
C ASP A 44 3.76 -17.93 10.86
N LEU A 45 4.12 -16.65 10.69
CA LEU A 45 3.38 -15.73 9.82
C LEU A 45 3.27 -16.28 8.39
N TYR A 46 4.38 -16.74 7.79
CA TYR A 46 4.38 -17.25 6.42
C TYR A 46 3.53 -18.53 6.28
N ARG A 47 3.60 -19.45 7.25
CA ARG A 47 2.72 -20.63 7.29
C ARG A 47 1.25 -20.25 7.40
N ALA A 48 0.91 -19.36 8.32
CA ALA A 48 -0.46 -18.91 8.51
C ALA A 48 -1.06 -18.28 7.25
N ARG A 49 -0.28 -17.42 6.57
CA ARG A 49 -0.68 -16.83 5.29
C ARG A 49 -0.87 -17.88 4.19
N GLN A 50 0.05 -18.85 4.07
CA GLN A 50 -0.08 -19.93 3.11
C GLN A 50 -1.33 -20.77 3.37
N ASP A 51 -1.57 -21.13 4.62
CA ASP A 51 -2.77 -21.90 5.02
C ASP A 51 -4.04 -21.13 4.74
N HIS A 52 -4.02 -19.80 4.93
CA HIS A 52 -5.12 -18.91 4.60
C HIS A 52 -5.42 -18.89 3.10
N VAL A 53 -4.38 -18.75 2.25
CA VAL A 53 -4.56 -18.82 0.79
C VAL A 53 -5.09 -20.20 0.37
N ARG A 54 -4.54 -21.28 0.90
CA ARG A 54 -5.04 -22.64 0.60
C ARG A 54 -6.49 -22.84 1.02
N ALA A 55 -6.89 -22.31 2.16
CA ALA A 55 -8.30 -22.32 2.59
C ALA A 55 -9.20 -21.54 1.61
N GLY A 56 -8.74 -20.35 1.18
CA GLY A 56 -9.43 -19.56 0.16
C GLY A 56 -9.53 -20.29 -1.18
N MET A 57 -8.47 -20.96 -1.63
CA MET A 57 -8.46 -21.77 -2.83
C MET A 57 -9.54 -22.89 -2.76
N ARG A 58 -9.56 -23.64 -1.66
CA ARG A 58 -10.58 -24.71 -1.47
C ARG A 58 -12.00 -24.16 -1.45
N ALA A 59 -12.22 -23.04 -0.77
CA ALA A 59 -13.54 -22.40 -0.68
C ALA A 59 -14.07 -21.92 -2.03
N GLN A 60 -13.19 -21.69 -3.01
CA GLN A 60 -13.51 -21.17 -4.34
C GLN A 60 -13.27 -22.21 -5.46
N ASP A 61 -13.09 -23.48 -5.10
CA ASP A 61 -12.85 -24.58 -6.06
C ASP A 61 -11.62 -24.36 -6.96
N VAL A 62 -10.54 -23.84 -6.38
CA VAL A 62 -9.27 -23.58 -7.05
C VAL A 62 -8.25 -24.65 -6.64
N ALA A 63 -7.97 -25.59 -7.52
CA ALA A 63 -7.02 -26.69 -7.26
C ALA A 63 -5.56 -26.23 -7.34
N VAL A 64 -5.22 -25.41 -8.33
CA VAL A 64 -3.84 -24.99 -8.60
C VAL A 64 -3.80 -23.55 -9.16
N MET A 65 -2.77 -22.80 -8.75
CA MET A 65 -2.47 -21.45 -9.23
C MET A 65 -1.05 -21.35 -9.79
N VAL A 66 -0.87 -20.57 -10.86
CA VAL A 66 0.41 -20.01 -11.27
C VAL A 66 0.41 -18.53 -10.91
N ILE A 67 1.28 -18.16 -9.98
CA ILE A 67 1.34 -16.83 -9.38
C ILE A 67 2.65 -16.16 -9.80
N CYS A 68 2.57 -15.01 -10.46
CA CYS A 68 3.71 -14.21 -10.92
C CYS A 68 3.85 -12.87 -10.22
N ASP A 69 2.79 -12.34 -9.61
CA ASP A 69 2.88 -11.09 -8.85
C ASP A 69 3.76 -11.27 -7.61
N ALA A 70 4.73 -10.36 -7.44
CA ALA A 70 5.71 -10.44 -6.37
C ALA A 70 5.08 -10.36 -4.96
N ASN A 71 3.98 -9.61 -4.81
CA ASN A 71 3.26 -9.50 -3.54
C ASN A 71 2.51 -10.80 -3.21
N HIS A 72 1.89 -11.43 -4.23
CA HIS A 72 1.23 -12.72 -4.03
C HIS A 72 2.23 -13.84 -3.70
N ILE A 73 3.38 -13.88 -4.41
CA ILE A 73 4.46 -14.82 -4.09
C ILE A 73 4.95 -14.58 -2.65
N ARG A 74 5.20 -13.30 -2.29
CA ARG A 74 5.60 -12.92 -0.94
C ARG A 74 4.58 -13.31 0.11
N TYR A 75 3.30 -13.02 -0.12
CA TYR A 75 2.24 -13.35 0.81
C TYR A 75 2.20 -14.85 1.09
N MET A 76 2.21 -15.67 0.05
CA MET A 76 2.06 -17.12 0.15
C MET A 76 3.31 -17.83 0.65
N THR A 77 4.51 -17.26 0.47
CA THR A 77 5.76 -17.98 0.75
C THR A 77 6.70 -17.30 1.73
N GLY A 78 6.57 -15.98 1.93
CA GLY A 78 7.57 -15.17 2.62
C GLY A 78 8.78 -14.84 1.75
N SER A 79 8.92 -15.43 0.56
CA SER A 79 10.03 -15.17 -0.34
C SER A 79 9.93 -13.81 -0.99
N SER A 80 10.98 -12.99 -0.86
CA SER A 80 11.06 -11.66 -1.47
C SER A 80 12.47 -11.44 -1.98
N THR A 81 12.58 -11.10 -3.28
CA THR A 81 13.85 -10.74 -3.89
C THR A 81 13.58 -9.86 -5.11
N MET A 82 14.41 -8.83 -5.30
CA MET A 82 14.38 -7.95 -6.48
C MET A 82 12.95 -7.55 -6.92
N MET A 83 12.10 -7.09 -5.98
CA MET A 83 10.67 -6.84 -6.25
C MET A 83 10.45 -5.94 -7.46
N LEU A 84 11.16 -4.80 -7.55
CA LEU A 84 11.01 -3.87 -8.67
C LEU A 84 11.43 -4.48 -10.02
N TRP A 85 12.44 -5.33 -10.00
CA TRP A 85 12.83 -6.09 -11.18
C TRP A 85 11.77 -7.12 -11.57
N GLY A 86 11.27 -7.87 -10.59
CA GLY A 86 10.22 -8.88 -10.77
C GLY A 86 8.90 -8.33 -11.31
N LEU A 87 8.59 -7.06 -11.03
CA LEU A 87 7.42 -6.39 -11.61
C LEU A 87 7.55 -6.17 -13.13
N ARG A 88 8.76 -6.11 -13.65
CA ARG A 88 9.05 -5.84 -15.08
C ARG A 88 9.31 -7.10 -15.89
N SER A 89 9.92 -8.10 -15.27
CA SER A 89 10.33 -9.32 -15.97
C SER A 89 9.64 -10.54 -15.36
N PRO A 90 8.78 -11.26 -16.11
CA PRO A 90 8.11 -12.46 -15.64
C PRO A 90 9.07 -13.68 -15.65
N SER A 91 10.17 -13.54 -14.91
CA SER A 91 11.20 -14.55 -14.74
C SER A 91 11.18 -15.20 -13.36
N ARG A 92 10.08 -14.99 -12.60
CA ARG A 92 9.84 -15.56 -11.29
C ARG A 92 8.37 -15.84 -11.11
N TYR A 93 8.03 -17.07 -10.76
CA TYR A 93 6.65 -17.49 -10.57
C TYR A 93 6.54 -18.65 -9.60
N LEU A 94 5.36 -18.82 -9.03
CA LEU A 94 5.03 -19.85 -8.07
C LEU A 94 3.96 -20.77 -8.67
N LEU A 95 4.16 -22.06 -8.62
CA LEU A 95 3.11 -23.07 -8.84
C LEU A 95 2.64 -23.58 -7.50
N ALA A 96 1.41 -23.29 -7.14
CA ALA A 96 0.86 -23.56 -5.83
C ALA A 96 -0.43 -24.37 -5.92
N PHE A 97 -0.48 -25.50 -5.21
CA PHE A 97 -1.64 -26.36 -5.10
C PHE A 97 -2.40 -26.10 -3.79
N ALA A 98 -3.72 -26.18 -3.82
CA ALA A 98 -4.54 -26.16 -2.61
C ALA A 98 -4.16 -27.31 -1.68
N ASP A 99 -4.00 -28.50 -2.23
CA ASP A 99 -3.60 -29.72 -1.55
C ASP A 99 -2.44 -30.39 -2.29
N GLY A 100 -1.23 -29.85 -2.09
CA GLY A 100 -0.06 -30.34 -2.79
C GLY A 100 1.18 -29.46 -2.59
N PRO A 101 2.19 -29.60 -3.45
CA PRO A 101 3.42 -28.85 -3.34
C PRO A 101 3.24 -27.36 -3.63
N VAL A 102 4.18 -26.58 -3.11
CA VAL A 102 4.40 -25.17 -3.50
C VAL A 102 5.79 -25.09 -4.10
N ILE A 103 5.86 -24.87 -5.40
CA ILE A 103 7.10 -24.89 -6.16
C ILE A 103 7.41 -23.46 -6.63
N LEU A 104 8.51 -22.93 -6.13
CA LEU A 104 9.01 -21.62 -6.57
C LEU A 104 9.93 -21.78 -7.79
N TYR A 105 9.60 -21.14 -8.87
CA TYR A 105 10.48 -20.95 -10.01
C TYR A 105 11.19 -19.62 -9.88
N ASP A 106 12.50 -19.62 -9.83
CA ASP A 106 13.32 -18.43 -9.62
C ASP A 106 14.48 -18.38 -10.63
N SER A 107 15.14 -17.23 -10.70
CA SER A 107 16.29 -17.04 -11.59
C SER A 107 17.36 -18.10 -11.34
N PRO A 108 18.03 -18.61 -12.37
CA PRO A 108 19.13 -19.55 -12.19
C PRO A 108 20.17 -19.03 -11.17
N GLY A 109 20.50 -19.84 -10.18
CA GLY A 109 21.42 -19.48 -9.09
C GLY A 109 20.79 -18.78 -7.89
N ALA A 110 19.49 -18.44 -7.91
CA ALA A 110 18.80 -17.74 -6.82
C ALA A 110 18.18 -18.68 -5.76
N ALA A 111 18.23 -19.98 -5.93
CA ALA A 111 17.58 -20.96 -5.04
C ALA A 111 17.97 -20.80 -3.55
N HIS A 112 19.19 -20.35 -3.27
CA HIS A 112 19.67 -20.10 -1.91
C HIS A 112 18.88 -19.00 -1.18
N LEU A 113 18.23 -18.07 -1.90
CA LEU A 113 17.45 -16.99 -1.32
C LEU A 113 16.12 -17.49 -0.72
N ALA A 114 15.63 -18.62 -1.18
CA ALA A 114 14.44 -19.27 -0.65
C ALA A 114 14.78 -20.44 0.29
N ALA A 115 16.06 -20.74 0.48
CA ALA A 115 16.49 -21.82 1.35
C ALA A 115 16.04 -21.58 2.81
N GLY A 116 15.43 -22.61 3.40
CA GLY A 116 14.92 -22.54 4.79
C GLY A 116 13.55 -21.89 4.95
N LEU A 117 12.90 -21.44 3.88
CA LEU A 117 11.50 -21.03 3.96
C LEU A 117 10.59 -22.27 4.09
N PRO A 118 9.79 -22.36 5.18
CA PRO A 118 9.01 -23.57 5.46
C PRO A 118 7.79 -23.75 4.55
N THR A 119 7.52 -22.77 3.72
CA THR A 119 6.35 -22.63 2.82
C THR A 119 6.64 -23.06 1.39
N ILE A 120 7.90 -23.38 1.07
CA ILE A 120 8.34 -23.79 -0.25
C ILE A 120 8.77 -25.24 -0.21
N THR A 121 8.16 -26.08 -1.05
CA THR A 121 8.48 -27.48 -1.17
C THR A 121 9.73 -27.71 -2.02
N GLU A 122 9.86 -26.95 -3.10
CA GLU A 122 10.95 -27.07 -4.09
C GLU A 122 11.22 -25.72 -4.76
N VAL A 123 12.48 -25.50 -5.13
CA VAL A 123 12.88 -24.36 -5.98
C VAL A 123 13.44 -24.88 -7.29
N ARG A 124 12.91 -24.38 -8.40
CA ARG A 124 13.35 -24.72 -9.77
C ARG A 124 13.84 -23.49 -10.50
N ALA A 125 14.60 -23.69 -11.58
CA ALA A 125 14.97 -22.62 -12.50
C ALA A 125 13.76 -22.18 -13.32
N ALA A 126 13.49 -20.86 -13.33
CA ALA A 126 12.40 -20.28 -14.11
C ALA A 126 12.72 -20.21 -15.60
N GLN A 127 11.70 -20.36 -16.45
CA GLN A 127 11.77 -19.95 -17.85
C GLN A 127 11.59 -18.43 -17.94
N GLY A 128 12.45 -17.75 -18.70
CA GLY A 128 12.23 -16.34 -19.03
C GLY A 128 11.08 -16.21 -20.04
N LEU A 129 10.03 -15.50 -19.65
CA LEU A 129 8.80 -15.36 -20.44
C LEU A 129 8.68 -13.98 -21.13
N ASP A 130 9.77 -13.24 -21.22
CA ASP A 130 9.89 -12.01 -22.00
C ASP A 130 10.94 -12.18 -23.13
N TYR A 131 11.05 -11.18 -24.02
CA TYR A 131 11.96 -11.23 -25.14
C TYR A 131 13.43 -11.33 -24.72
N ILE A 132 13.80 -10.69 -23.62
CA ILE A 132 15.17 -10.69 -23.10
C ILE A 132 15.48 -12.04 -22.41
N GLY A 133 14.62 -12.45 -21.49
CA GLY A 133 14.79 -13.68 -20.72
C GLY A 133 14.66 -14.97 -21.53
N SER A 134 13.92 -14.94 -22.64
CA SER A 134 13.78 -16.06 -23.58
C SER A 134 14.95 -16.21 -24.57
N GLY A 135 15.86 -15.24 -24.61
CA GLY A 135 16.90 -15.20 -25.63
C GLY A 135 16.36 -14.86 -27.03
N GLY A 136 15.21 -14.19 -27.12
CA GLY A 136 14.58 -13.77 -28.37
C GLY A 136 13.54 -14.75 -28.92
N ASP A 137 13.41 -15.95 -28.36
CA ASP A 137 12.39 -16.95 -28.76
C ASP A 137 11.37 -17.17 -27.66
N ILE A 138 10.41 -16.23 -27.57
CA ILE A 138 9.34 -16.27 -26.57
C ILE A 138 8.44 -17.49 -26.79
N ALA A 139 8.17 -17.88 -28.04
CA ALA A 139 7.28 -18.99 -28.34
C ALA A 139 7.83 -20.30 -27.78
N ALA A 140 9.09 -20.61 -28.10
CA ALA A 140 9.75 -21.81 -27.56
C ALA A 140 9.89 -21.79 -26.03
N ALA A 141 10.11 -20.61 -25.42
CA ALA A 141 10.13 -20.47 -23.96
C ALA A 141 8.75 -20.73 -23.34
N ALA A 142 7.66 -20.20 -23.94
CA ALA A 142 6.30 -20.43 -23.52
C ALA A 142 5.90 -21.90 -23.65
N ASP A 143 6.34 -22.56 -24.70
CA ASP A 143 6.12 -24.01 -24.88
C ASP A 143 6.80 -24.82 -23.78
N ARG A 144 8.07 -24.59 -23.50
CA ARG A 144 8.80 -25.29 -22.41
C ARG A 144 8.16 -25.01 -21.05
N PHE A 145 7.76 -23.78 -20.79
CA PHE A 145 7.03 -23.41 -19.57
C PHE A 145 5.73 -24.22 -19.45
N ALA A 146 4.92 -24.26 -20.51
CA ALA A 146 3.64 -24.93 -20.47
C ALA A 146 3.77 -26.46 -20.33
N ASP A 147 4.79 -27.07 -21.00
CA ASP A 147 5.09 -28.51 -20.85
C ASP A 147 5.50 -28.84 -19.41
N GLU A 148 6.31 -28.01 -18.79
CA GLU A 148 6.75 -28.20 -17.40
C GLU A 148 5.59 -28.05 -16.41
N ILE A 149 4.79 -26.97 -16.54
CA ILE A 149 3.65 -26.71 -15.64
C ILE A 149 2.62 -27.86 -15.78
N LEU A 150 2.25 -28.24 -16.99
CA LEU A 150 1.34 -29.38 -17.20
C LEU A 150 1.90 -30.69 -16.63
N GLY A 151 3.20 -30.96 -16.87
CA GLY A 151 3.83 -32.17 -16.35
C GLY A 151 3.77 -32.25 -14.82
N VAL A 152 3.96 -31.14 -14.11
CA VAL A 152 3.80 -31.09 -12.65
C VAL A 152 2.35 -31.26 -12.23
N ILE A 153 1.42 -30.57 -12.88
CA ILE A 153 -0.03 -30.69 -12.58
C ILE A 153 -0.47 -32.15 -12.67
N LEU A 154 -0.21 -32.79 -13.82
CA LEU A 154 -0.59 -34.20 -14.02
C LEU A 154 0.13 -35.17 -13.09
N GLY A 155 1.33 -34.83 -12.62
CA GLY A 155 2.07 -35.61 -11.64
C GLY A 155 1.50 -35.51 -10.22
N VAL A 156 0.77 -34.45 -9.90
CA VAL A 156 0.08 -34.25 -8.62
C VAL A 156 -1.33 -34.85 -8.66
N ASP A 157 -2.09 -34.43 -9.67
CA ASP A 157 -3.46 -34.93 -9.89
C ASP A 157 -3.80 -34.85 -11.39
N PRO A 158 -3.98 -36.01 -12.06
CA PRO A 158 -4.29 -36.06 -13.49
C PRO A 158 -5.69 -35.55 -13.85
N GLU A 159 -6.57 -35.37 -12.87
CA GLU A 159 -7.94 -34.85 -13.11
C GLU A 159 -7.99 -33.31 -13.15
N ILE A 160 -6.90 -32.63 -12.80
CA ILE A 160 -6.85 -31.16 -12.87
C ILE A 160 -6.73 -30.72 -14.33
N ASP A 161 -7.78 -30.13 -14.84
CA ASP A 161 -7.87 -29.55 -16.19
C ASP A 161 -7.87 -28.02 -16.20
N ARG A 162 -7.90 -27.36 -15.02
CA ARG A 162 -7.97 -25.92 -14.87
C ARG A 162 -6.81 -25.38 -14.05
N VAL A 163 -6.20 -24.29 -14.53
CA VAL A 163 -5.16 -23.53 -13.82
C VAL A 163 -5.58 -22.08 -13.67
N HIS A 164 -5.43 -21.53 -12.47
CA HIS A 164 -5.72 -20.12 -12.19
C HIS A 164 -4.42 -19.31 -12.25
N ILE A 165 -4.46 -18.13 -12.86
CA ILE A 165 -3.28 -17.31 -13.16
C ILE A 165 -3.56 -15.88 -12.76
N ASP A 166 -2.66 -15.26 -11.98
CA ASP A 166 -2.76 -13.85 -11.62
C ASP A 166 -2.19 -12.93 -12.71
N ARG A 167 -1.10 -13.35 -13.35
CA ARG A 167 -0.36 -12.53 -14.31
C ARG A 167 0.62 -13.37 -15.12
N LEU A 168 0.42 -13.46 -16.41
CA LEU A 168 1.37 -14.09 -17.36
C LEU A 168 1.36 -13.33 -18.69
N PRO A 169 2.46 -13.36 -19.44
CA PRO A 169 2.47 -12.99 -20.86
C PRO A 169 1.47 -13.85 -21.64
N TRP A 170 0.80 -13.25 -22.62
CA TRP A 170 -0.23 -13.92 -23.40
C TRP A 170 0.28 -15.19 -24.12
N GLN A 171 1.57 -15.21 -24.56
CA GLN A 171 2.18 -16.39 -25.19
C GLN A 171 2.20 -17.60 -24.24
N ALA A 172 2.50 -17.39 -22.96
CA ALA A 172 2.49 -18.46 -21.97
C ALA A 172 1.06 -18.95 -21.69
N VAL A 173 0.09 -18.03 -21.65
CA VAL A 173 -1.33 -18.38 -21.51
C VAL A 173 -1.81 -19.22 -22.69
N ASP A 174 -1.49 -18.82 -23.91
CA ASP A 174 -1.89 -19.57 -25.12
C ASP A 174 -1.19 -20.93 -25.19
N ALA A 175 0.06 -21.04 -24.74
CA ALA A 175 0.77 -22.31 -24.69
C ALA A 175 0.12 -23.29 -23.68
N LEU A 176 -0.37 -22.81 -22.53
CA LEU A 176 -1.13 -23.65 -21.58
C LEU A 176 -2.46 -24.11 -22.17
N ARG A 177 -3.20 -23.20 -22.82
CA ARG A 177 -4.45 -23.53 -23.52
C ARG A 177 -4.28 -24.55 -24.65
N ALA A 178 -3.19 -24.41 -25.42
CA ALA A 178 -2.84 -25.36 -26.50
C ALA A 178 -2.57 -26.77 -25.97
N ARG A 179 -2.26 -26.92 -24.70
CA ARG A 179 -2.07 -28.19 -23.99
C ARG A 179 -3.34 -28.72 -23.31
N GLY A 180 -4.47 -28.07 -23.55
CA GLY A 180 -5.77 -28.50 -23.04
C GLY A 180 -6.15 -27.99 -21.67
N LEU A 181 -5.34 -27.10 -21.03
CA LEU A 181 -5.68 -26.51 -19.75
C LEU A 181 -6.69 -25.36 -19.92
N HIS A 182 -7.74 -25.36 -19.13
CA HIS A 182 -8.61 -24.22 -18.94
C HIS A 182 -7.92 -23.18 -18.07
N VAL A 183 -7.71 -21.97 -18.59
CA VAL A 183 -7.08 -20.87 -17.85
C VAL A 183 -8.16 -19.96 -17.27
N ALA A 184 -8.11 -19.78 -15.95
CA ALA A 184 -9.01 -18.92 -15.18
C ALA A 184 -8.21 -17.83 -14.42
N ASP A 185 -8.91 -16.86 -13.86
CA ASP A 185 -8.32 -15.78 -13.08
C ASP A 185 -7.99 -16.22 -11.65
N ALA A 186 -6.81 -15.86 -11.14
CA ALA A 186 -6.39 -16.06 -9.76
C ALA A 186 -6.49 -14.77 -8.92
N LEU A 187 -6.67 -13.61 -9.56
CA LEU A 187 -6.69 -12.34 -8.82
C LEU A 187 -7.89 -12.25 -7.88
N GLU A 188 -9.09 -12.57 -8.36
CA GLU A 188 -10.29 -12.53 -7.54
C GLU A 188 -10.15 -13.39 -6.27
N PRO A 189 -9.84 -14.72 -6.36
CA PRO A 189 -9.68 -15.54 -5.17
C PRO A 189 -8.55 -15.09 -4.24
N LEU A 190 -7.45 -14.59 -4.77
CA LEU A 190 -6.35 -14.05 -3.97
C LEU A 190 -6.74 -12.74 -3.29
N CYS A 191 -7.37 -11.83 -4.00
CA CYS A 191 -7.82 -10.54 -3.45
C CYS A 191 -8.85 -10.71 -2.35
N LEU A 192 -9.86 -11.54 -2.56
CA LEU A 192 -10.90 -11.82 -1.56
C LEU A 192 -10.33 -12.48 -0.31
N THR A 193 -9.39 -13.41 -0.48
CA THR A 193 -8.72 -14.06 0.66
C THR A 193 -7.87 -13.06 1.43
N ARG A 194 -7.01 -12.28 0.75
CA ARG A 194 -6.07 -11.35 1.38
C ARG A 194 -6.74 -10.10 1.97
N ALA A 195 -7.95 -9.77 1.53
CA ALA A 195 -8.71 -8.66 2.09
C ALA A 195 -8.90 -8.81 3.61
N ILE A 196 -9.06 -10.05 4.10
CA ILE A 196 -9.21 -10.34 5.52
C ILE A 196 -7.83 -10.66 6.13
N LYS A 197 -7.32 -9.78 6.97
CA LYS A 197 -6.04 -9.95 7.66
C LYS A 197 -6.19 -10.92 8.82
N LEU A 198 -5.22 -11.81 8.97
CA LEU A 198 -5.12 -12.70 10.12
C LEU A 198 -4.64 -11.94 11.36
N ASP A 199 -5.05 -12.36 12.53
CA ASP A 199 -4.60 -11.73 13.79
C ASP A 199 -3.07 -11.74 13.92
N ILE A 200 -2.40 -12.78 13.43
CA ILE A 200 -0.93 -12.87 13.42
C ILE A 200 -0.28 -11.81 12.52
N GLU A 201 -0.98 -11.24 11.53
CA GLU A 201 -0.45 -10.19 10.64
C GLU A 201 -0.45 -8.82 11.34
N LEU A 202 -1.41 -8.56 12.23
CA LEU A 202 -1.62 -7.23 12.82
C LEU A 202 -0.39 -6.65 13.53
N PRO A 203 0.39 -7.40 14.33
CA PRO A 203 1.62 -6.88 14.92
C PRO A 203 2.66 -6.42 13.89
N TYR A 204 2.76 -7.11 12.74
CA TYR A 204 3.68 -6.74 11.66
C TYR A 204 3.22 -5.48 10.93
N ILE A 205 1.92 -5.34 10.70
CA ILE A 205 1.31 -4.16 10.10
C ILE A 205 1.50 -2.94 11.00
N ARG A 206 1.29 -3.09 12.31
CA ARG A 206 1.53 -2.00 13.29
C ARG A 206 3.00 -1.59 13.36
N GLU A 207 3.93 -2.54 13.28
CA GLU A 207 5.36 -2.23 13.21
C GLU A 207 5.73 -1.53 11.90
N ALA A 208 5.12 -1.91 10.77
CA ALA A 208 5.28 -1.19 9.50
C ALA A 208 4.80 0.26 9.63
N MET A 209 3.59 0.49 10.17
CA MET A 209 3.02 1.82 10.44
C MET A 209 3.96 2.67 11.29
N ARG A 210 4.43 2.14 12.42
CA ARG A 210 5.34 2.84 13.33
C ARG A 210 6.63 3.32 12.63
N ARG A 211 7.18 2.50 11.73
CA ARG A 211 8.39 2.86 10.97
C ARG A 211 8.12 3.97 9.97
N VAL A 212 7.00 3.89 9.29
CA VAL A 212 6.60 4.90 8.30
C VAL A 212 6.31 6.23 8.99
N GLU A 213 5.58 6.23 10.11
CA GLU A 213 5.35 7.44 10.93
C GLU A 213 6.68 8.09 11.39
N THR A 214 7.69 7.27 11.75
CA THR A 214 9.03 7.78 12.06
C THR A 214 9.67 8.47 10.86
N GLY A 215 9.46 7.95 9.65
CA GLY A 215 9.92 8.57 8.40
C GLY A 215 9.24 9.90 8.13
N VAL A 216 7.93 9.96 8.31
CA VAL A 216 7.14 11.20 8.17
C VAL A 216 7.59 12.25 9.18
N ALA A 217 7.79 11.87 10.44
CA ALA A 217 8.30 12.77 11.47
C ALA A 217 9.68 13.38 11.13
N ARG A 218 10.55 12.57 10.51
CA ARG A 218 11.82 13.07 10.04
C ARG A 218 11.67 14.04 8.87
N LEU A 219 10.87 13.70 7.87
CA LEU A 219 10.59 14.60 6.74
C LEU A 219 10.05 15.94 7.26
N GLU A 220 8.99 15.94 8.08
CA GLU A 220 8.41 17.16 8.63
C GLU A 220 9.43 17.99 9.43
N SER A 221 10.24 17.33 10.27
CA SER A 221 11.24 18.02 11.10
C SER A 221 12.40 18.63 10.29
N LYS A 222 12.62 18.18 9.05
CA LYS A 222 13.69 18.61 8.17
C LYS A 222 13.24 19.57 7.08
N ALA A 223 11.95 19.56 6.74
CA ALA A 223 11.40 20.43 5.70
C ALA A 223 11.60 21.90 6.05
N GLU A 224 12.48 22.58 5.29
CA GLU A 224 12.81 24.00 5.49
C GLU A 224 12.71 24.74 4.15
N PRO A 225 12.30 26.03 4.15
CA PRO A 225 12.32 26.86 2.95
C PRO A 225 13.71 26.85 2.29
N GLY A 226 13.75 26.65 0.99
CA GLY A 226 14.99 26.57 0.20
C GLY A 226 15.46 25.15 -0.10
N MET A 227 14.95 24.12 0.57
CA MET A 227 15.14 22.72 0.14
C MET A 227 14.27 22.44 -1.07
N SER A 228 14.70 21.57 -1.97
CA SER A 228 13.83 21.05 -3.02
C SER A 228 12.84 19.99 -2.47
N GLU A 229 11.74 19.78 -3.18
CA GLU A 229 10.79 18.70 -2.86
C GLU A 229 11.51 17.35 -2.81
N THR A 230 12.41 17.08 -3.76
CA THR A 230 13.18 15.82 -3.80
C THR A 230 14.12 15.68 -2.61
N GLU A 231 14.83 16.74 -2.19
CA GLU A 231 15.68 16.69 -0.99
C GLU A 231 14.86 16.44 0.26
N THR A 232 13.70 17.07 0.38
CA THR A 232 12.80 16.90 1.52
C THR A 232 12.23 15.47 1.55
N TRP A 233 11.76 14.96 0.41
CA TRP A 233 11.27 13.59 0.30
C TRP A 233 12.36 12.55 0.60
N ALA A 234 13.62 12.83 0.25
CA ALA A 234 14.75 11.94 0.53
C ALA A 234 14.96 11.69 2.04
N GLU A 235 14.58 12.62 2.91
CA GLU A 235 14.63 12.44 4.36
C GLU A 235 13.66 11.35 4.85
N PHE A 236 12.48 11.27 4.24
CA PHE A 236 11.53 10.17 4.47
C PHE A 236 12.09 8.84 3.98
N HIS A 237 12.55 8.79 2.73
CA HIS A 237 13.10 7.58 2.12
C HIS A 237 14.34 7.05 2.85
N TYR A 238 15.27 7.94 3.22
CA TYR A 238 16.44 7.56 4.03
C TYR A 238 16.03 6.86 5.33
N THR A 239 15.04 7.40 6.03
CA THR A 239 14.61 6.86 7.32
C THR A 239 14.00 5.47 7.17
N LEU A 240 13.18 5.27 6.15
CA LEU A 240 12.60 3.95 5.86
C LEU A 240 13.68 2.92 5.55
N MET A 241 14.62 3.25 4.65
CA MET A 241 15.68 2.32 4.26
C MET A 241 16.60 1.99 5.44
N ALA A 242 16.96 2.99 6.26
CA ALA A 242 17.78 2.80 7.46
C ALA A 242 17.08 1.95 8.56
N LYS A 243 15.76 1.81 8.49
CA LYS A 243 14.94 1.00 9.41
C LYS A 243 14.49 -0.33 8.81
N GLU A 244 15.21 -0.82 7.79
CA GLU A 244 14.88 -2.06 7.08
C GLU A 244 13.51 -1.99 6.38
N GLY A 245 13.13 -0.82 5.89
CA GLY A 245 12.05 -0.67 4.92
C GLY A 245 12.43 -1.29 3.59
N GLN A 246 11.44 -1.66 2.80
CA GLN A 246 11.70 -2.35 1.53
C GLN A 246 11.75 -1.38 0.36
N TYR A 247 10.65 -0.67 0.13
CA TYR A 247 10.48 0.25 -1.00
C TYR A 247 9.48 1.34 -0.66
N VAL A 248 9.48 2.40 -1.46
CA VAL A 248 8.38 3.36 -1.54
C VAL A 248 7.79 3.22 -2.94
N SER A 249 6.48 3.08 -3.04
CA SER A 249 5.81 2.81 -4.32
C SER A 249 5.77 4.05 -5.20
N THR A 250 5.64 5.24 -4.58
CA THR A 250 5.55 6.53 -5.23
C THR A 250 6.47 7.56 -4.56
N ARG A 251 6.63 8.74 -5.17
CA ARG A 251 7.28 9.91 -4.57
C ARG A 251 6.29 11.05 -4.42
N LEU A 252 5.07 10.74 -3.95
CA LEU A 252 4.01 11.72 -3.82
C LEU A 252 4.30 12.68 -2.66
N PHE A 253 5.10 13.67 -2.97
CA PHE A 253 5.39 14.82 -2.12
C PHE A 253 5.39 16.09 -2.97
N GLN A 254 4.50 17.01 -2.65
CA GLN A 254 4.27 18.24 -3.39
C GLN A 254 4.30 19.44 -2.46
N SER A 255 4.67 20.61 -3.01
CA SER A 255 4.74 21.85 -2.25
C SER A 255 4.05 23.01 -2.96
N GLY A 256 3.35 23.88 -2.19
CA GLY A 256 2.68 25.08 -2.69
C GLY A 256 1.80 24.79 -3.91
N PRO A 257 2.01 25.48 -5.06
CA PRO A 257 1.18 25.26 -6.24
C PRO A 257 1.28 23.86 -6.85
N ASN A 258 2.32 23.07 -6.55
CA ASN A 258 2.40 21.67 -6.99
C ASN A 258 1.43 20.75 -6.24
N THR A 259 0.81 21.22 -5.16
CA THR A 259 -0.24 20.47 -4.45
C THR A 259 -1.55 20.40 -5.24
N TYR A 260 -1.68 21.16 -6.33
CA TYR A 260 -2.85 21.17 -7.22
C TYR A 260 -2.43 21.23 -8.70
N PRO A 261 -3.01 20.39 -9.56
CA PRO A 261 -3.79 19.18 -9.24
C PRO A 261 -2.94 18.08 -8.61
N TYR A 262 -3.58 17.12 -7.95
CA TYR A 262 -2.92 16.02 -7.24
C TYR A 262 -2.13 15.07 -8.18
N PHE A 263 -1.40 14.10 -7.61
CA PHE A 263 -0.54 13.10 -8.26
C PHE A 263 0.80 13.60 -8.81
N GLN A 264 1.27 14.76 -8.39
CA GLN A 264 2.61 15.19 -8.77
C GLN A 264 3.66 14.57 -7.84
N GLU A 265 4.67 13.95 -8.43
CA GLU A 265 5.81 13.45 -7.67
C GLU A 265 6.81 14.56 -7.32
N ALA A 266 7.56 14.37 -6.23
CA ALA A 266 8.61 15.28 -5.78
C ALA A 266 9.58 15.66 -6.91
N GLY A 267 9.75 16.94 -7.13
CA GLY A 267 10.56 17.55 -8.17
C GLY A 267 11.65 18.48 -7.64
N GLY A 268 12.14 19.33 -8.52
CA GLY A 268 13.17 20.32 -8.21
C GLY A 268 12.64 21.64 -7.67
N ARG A 269 11.31 21.82 -7.44
CA ARG A 269 10.76 23.03 -6.86
C ARG A 269 11.33 23.23 -5.45
N LEU A 270 11.74 24.46 -5.16
CA LEU A 270 12.20 24.82 -3.82
C LEU A 270 11.00 25.16 -2.94
N LEU A 271 11.00 24.64 -1.73
CA LEU A 271 10.01 24.95 -0.71
C LEU A 271 10.08 26.44 -0.36
N GLU A 272 8.91 27.06 -0.24
CA GLU A 272 8.78 28.44 0.19
C GLU A 272 8.05 28.51 1.54
N ARG A 273 8.32 29.57 2.29
CA ARG A 273 7.62 29.81 3.55
C ARG A 273 6.12 29.99 3.30
N GLY A 274 5.30 29.23 3.99
CA GLY A 274 3.85 29.28 3.88
C GLY A 274 3.28 28.34 2.82
N ASP A 275 4.12 27.59 2.09
CA ASP A 275 3.64 26.51 1.23
C ASP A 275 2.89 25.45 2.03
N LEU A 276 1.84 24.88 1.46
CA LEU A 276 1.36 23.56 1.85
C LEU A 276 2.37 22.50 1.39
N LEU A 277 2.67 21.54 2.24
CA LEU A 277 3.49 20.36 1.93
C LEU A 277 2.59 19.13 2.04
N CYS A 278 2.21 18.55 0.92
CA CYS A 278 1.41 17.33 0.87
C CYS A 278 2.32 16.12 0.73
N LEU A 279 2.22 15.17 1.66
CA LEU A 279 2.90 13.89 1.62
C LEU A 279 1.88 12.76 1.62
N ASP A 280 2.01 11.86 0.66
CA ASP A 280 1.39 10.56 0.63
C ASP A 280 2.45 9.49 0.84
N THR A 281 2.21 8.52 1.71
CA THR A 281 3.31 7.64 2.14
C THR A 281 3.60 6.50 1.19
N ASP A 282 2.61 5.80 0.69
CA ASP A 282 2.76 4.67 -0.26
C ASP A 282 3.98 3.77 0.01
N ALA A 283 4.24 3.48 1.28
CA ALA A 283 5.49 2.87 1.72
C ALA A 283 5.35 1.39 2.02
N LEU A 284 6.31 0.57 1.59
CA LEU A 284 6.44 -0.82 2.01
C LEU A 284 7.37 -0.89 3.22
N GLY A 285 6.78 -1.05 4.37
CA GLY A 285 7.47 -1.10 5.65
C GLY A 285 7.93 -2.51 6.04
N PHE A 286 7.83 -2.81 7.33
CA PHE A 286 8.29 -4.07 7.90
C PHE A 286 7.57 -5.28 7.29
N GLU A 287 8.32 -6.30 6.90
CA GLU A 287 7.83 -7.51 6.23
C GLU A 287 7.00 -7.23 4.96
N ASN A 288 7.28 -6.12 4.26
CA ASN A 288 6.59 -5.63 3.06
C ASN A 288 5.12 -5.25 3.26
N TYR A 289 4.66 -5.06 4.49
CA TYR A 289 3.32 -4.51 4.66
C TYR A 289 3.30 -3.06 4.19
N ALA A 290 2.36 -2.76 3.32
CA ALA A 290 2.12 -1.41 2.88
C ALA A 290 1.53 -0.58 4.02
N VAL A 291 1.94 0.67 4.06
CA VAL A 291 1.41 1.71 4.92
C VAL A 291 1.04 2.86 4.04
N ASP A 292 -0.20 3.27 4.17
CA ASP A 292 -0.76 4.34 3.39
C ASP A 292 -1.56 5.29 4.27
N PHE A 293 -1.03 6.47 4.42
CA PHE A 293 -1.69 7.62 5.03
C PHE A 293 -1.05 8.91 4.53
N SER A 294 -1.85 9.95 4.44
CA SER A 294 -1.38 11.22 3.94
C SER A 294 -1.51 12.32 4.98
N ARG A 295 -0.54 13.23 4.95
CA ARG A 295 -0.56 14.45 5.76
C ARG A 295 -0.17 15.67 4.93
N THR A 296 -0.80 16.78 5.27
CA THR A 296 -0.44 18.08 4.72
C THR A 296 0.07 18.97 5.85
N PHE A 297 1.22 19.59 5.65
CA PHE A 297 1.91 20.45 6.62
C PHE A 297 2.07 21.87 6.08
N LEU A 298 2.30 22.85 6.96
CA LEU A 298 2.68 24.20 6.57
C LEU A 298 4.22 24.34 6.62
N CYS A 299 4.81 24.78 5.52
CA CYS A 299 6.26 24.98 5.40
C CYS A 299 6.76 26.20 6.22
N GLY A 300 7.75 25.96 7.05
CA GLY A 300 8.40 27.01 7.86
C GLY A 300 7.50 27.58 8.94
N GLU A 301 7.92 28.74 9.47
CA GLU A 301 7.15 29.49 10.48
C GLU A 301 6.12 30.39 9.81
N GLY A 302 4.96 30.60 10.44
CA GLY A 302 3.94 31.50 9.98
C GLY A 302 2.53 31.01 10.25
N LYS A 303 1.57 31.71 9.67
CA LYS A 303 0.15 31.37 9.72
C LYS A 303 -0.30 30.96 8.33
N ALA A 304 -1.08 29.90 8.28
CA ALA A 304 -1.78 29.53 7.06
C ALA A 304 -2.73 30.63 6.58
N SER A 305 -2.92 30.74 5.27
CA SER A 305 -3.94 31.60 4.67
C SER A 305 -5.36 31.13 5.03
N ASP A 306 -6.35 31.97 4.81
CA ASP A 306 -7.75 31.56 5.02
C ASP A 306 -8.17 30.47 4.05
N ASP A 307 -7.70 30.51 2.80
CA ASP A 307 -7.96 29.49 1.78
C ASP A 307 -7.33 28.15 2.19
N GLN A 308 -6.07 28.14 2.65
CA GLN A 308 -5.39 26.93 3.13
C GLN A 308 -6.12 26.29 4.34
N ARG A 309 -6.56 27.10 5.30
CA ARG A 309 -7.34 26.60 6.44
C ARG A 309 -8.70 26.06 6.03
N LEU A 310 -9.35 26.69 5.05
CA LEU A 310 -10.63 26.20 4.53
C LEU A 310 -10.47 24.85 3.84
N LEU A 311 -9.47 24.68 2.96
CA LEU A 311 -9.17 23.42 2.29
C LEU A 311 -8.87 22.31 3.30
N TYR A 312 -8.04 22.63 4.31
CA TYR A 312 -7.67 21.68 5.36
C TYR A 312 -8.86 21.26 6.22
N SER A 313 -9.71 22.21 6.61
CA SER A 313 -10.93 21.92 7.37
C SER A 313 -11.86 20.98 6.61
N ARG A 314 -12.10 21.25 5.32
CA ARG A 314 -12.94 20.42 4.45
C ARG A 314 -12.37 19.03 4.22
N ALA A 315 -11.06 18.93 4.00
CA ALA A 315 -10.40 17.62 3.89
C ALA A 315 -10.54 16.83 5.20
N ARG A 316 -10.38 17.50 6.32
CA ARG A 316 -10.55 16.88 7.64
C ARG A 316 -11.99 16.46 7.92
N GLU A 317 -12.96 17.31 7.59
CA GLU A 317 -14.38 16.97 7.72
C GLU A 317 -14.76 15.76 6.87
N GLN A 318 -14.27 15.68 5.62
CA GLN A 318 -14.47 14.52 4.76
C GLN A 318 -13.91 13.25 5.39
N LEU A 319 -12.65 13.29 5.84
CA LEU A 319 -11.97 12.13 6.42
C LEU A 319 -12.68 11.65 7.69
N GLU A 320 -13.00 12.55 8.63
CA GLU A 320 -13.64 12.18 9.90
C GLU A 320 -15.08 11.69 9.67
N HIS A 321 -15.87 12.36 8.81
CA HIS A 321 -17.22 11.91 8.48
C HIS A 321 -17.21 10.50 7.86
N ASN A 322 -16.33 10.25 6.89
CA ASN A 322 -16.24 8.95 6.26
C ASN A 322 -15.74 7.87 7.23
N ALA A 323 -14.85 8.23 8.17
CA ALA A 323 -14.38 7.31 9.21
C ALA A 323 -15.51 6.86 10.16
N GLU A 324 -16.46 7.73 10.49
CA GLU A 324 -17.63 7.38 11.30
C GLU A 324 -18.57 6.38 10.61
N LEU A 325 -18.50 6.26 9.29
CA LEU A 325 -19.30 5.30 8.52
C LEU A 325 -18.68 3.89 8.48
N LEU A 326 -17.40 3.74 8.87
CA LEU A 326 -16.72 2.44 8.84
C LEU A 326 -17.20 1.52 9.95
N GLY A 327 -17.48 0.28 9.59
CA GLY A 327 -17.83 -0.76 10.55
C GLY A 327 -18.07 -2.11 9.87
N PRO A 328 -18.19 -3.18 10.67
CA PRO A 328 -18.53 -4.49 10.12
C PRO A 328 -19.90 -4.47 9.44
N ASP A 329 -20.03 -5.25 8.36
CA ASP A 329 -21.25 -5.43 7.57
C ASP A 329 -21.81 -4.16 6.89
N VAL A 330 -21.01 -3.07 6.82
CA VAL A 330 -21.35 -1.88 6.04
C VAL A 330 -21.14 -2.19 4.55
N GLU A 331 -22.19 -2.10 3.75
CA GLU A 331 -22.13 -2.28 2.29
C GLU A 331 -21.31 -1.13 1.66
N PHE A 332 -20.48 -1.44 0.66
CA PHE A 332 -19.67 -0.43 -0.06
C PHE A 332 -20.55 0.64 -0.70
N ARG A 333 -21.68 0.24 -1.27
CA ARG A 333 -22.68 1.15 -1.81
C ARG A 333 -23.22 2.11 -0.74
N ALA A 334 -23.62 1.57 0.41
CA ALA A 334 -24.18 2.38 1.50
C ALA A 334 -23.14 3.35 2.08
N LEU A 335 -21.86 2.95 2.13
CA LEU A 335 -20.77 3.84 2.48
C LEU A 335 -20.64 4.99 1.47
N ALA A 336 -20.66 4.67 0.17
CA ALA A 336 -20.52 5.65 -0.88
C ALA A 336 -21.71 6.64 -0.96
N GLU A 337 -22.94 6.15 -0.76
CA GLU A 337 -24.15 6.99 -0.73
C GLU A 337 -24.19 7.95 0.46
N LYS A 338 -23.57 7.57 1.58
CA LYS A 338 -23.53 8.37 2.80
C LYS A 338 -22.25 9.18 2.98
N ALA A 339 -21.27 8.98 2.10
CA ALA A 339 -19.99 9.67 2.17
C ALA A 339 -20.16 11.18 2.15
N TRP A 340 -19.23 11.89 2.75
CA TRP A 340 -19.24 13.34 2.81
C TRP A 340 -19.35 13.96 1.41
N VAL A 341 -20.30 14.88 1.26
CA VAL A 341 -20.60 15.51 -0.04
C VAL A 341 -19.55 16.58 -0.32
N ILE A 342 -18.69 16.34 -1.29
CA ILE A 342 -17.68 17.31 -1.72
C ILE A 342 -18.38 18.52 -2.33
N PRO A 343 -18.11 19.76 -1.86
CA PRO A 343 -18.68 20.98 -2.44
C PRO A 343 -18.37 21.13 -3.92
N GLN A 344 -19.31 21.72 -4.67
CA GLN A 344 -19.26 21.82 -6.14
C GLN A 344 -17.95 22.42 -6.66
N GLU A 345 -17.40 23.41 -5.98
CA GLU A 345 -16.15 24.08 -6.34
C GLU A 345 -14.91 23.18 -6.24
N HIS A 346 -14.99 22.04 -5.57
CA HIS A 346 -13.89 21.07 -5.40
C HIS A 346 -14.12 19.75 -6.15
N GLN A 347 -15.29 19.55 -6.75
CA GLN A 347 -15.66 18.30 -7.43
C GLN A 347 -14.70 17.92 -8.57
N ALA A 348 -14.23 18.91 -9.33
CA ALA A 348 -13.37 18.67 -10.49
C ALA A 348 -11.99 18.10 -10.11
N SER A 349 -11.55 18.31 -8.88
CA SER A 349 -10.26 17.86 -8.35
C SER A 349 -10.36 16.72 -7.33
N ARG A 350 -11.57 16.17 -7.08
CA ARG A 350 -11.76 15.10 -6.09
C ARG A 350 -10.84 13.91 -6.35
N TYR A 351 -10.43 13.23 -5.30
CA TYR A 351 -9.73 11.95 -5.41
C TYR A 351 -10.60 10.91 -6.11
N TYR A 352 -10.00 9.93 -6.77
CA TYR A 352 -10.74 9.00 -7.64
C TYR A 352 -11.61 7.98 -6.86
N CYS A 353 -11.34 7.76 -5.57
CA CYS A 353 -12.11 6.87 -4.71
C CYS A 353 -12.32 7.46 -3.31
N ILE A 354 -13.23 6.86 -2.55
CA ILE A 354 -13.46 7.18 -1.13
C ILE A 354 -12.43 6.49 -0.26
N GLY A 355 -12.00 5.30 -0.66
CA GLY A 355 -11.02 4.51 0.05
C GLY A 355 -10.74 3.19 -0.65
N HIS A 356 -9.69 2.53 -0.21
CA HIS A 356 -9.26 1.25 -0.76
C HIS A 356 -8.72 0.31 0.32
N GLY A 357 -8.68 -0.99 -0.02
CA GLY A 357 -8.06 -2.00 0.81
C GLY A 357 -6.54 -1.89 0.79
N LEU A 358 -5.90 -2.35 1.86
CA LEU A 358 -4.44 -2.34 1.98
C LEU A 358 -3.93 -3.64 2.61
N GLY A 359 -2.73 -4.08 2.17
CA GLY A 359 -2.04 -5.25 2.72
C GLY A 359 -0.55 -5.24 2.39
N LEU A 360 -0.09 -6.03 1.42
CA LEU A 360 1.27 -5.93 0.88
C LEU A 360 1.36 -4.90 -0.28
N ALA A 361 0.24 -4.36 -0.69
CA ALA A 361 0.06 -3.30 -1.69
C ALA A 361 -1.32 -2.68 -1.46
N GLY A 362 -1.73 -1.70 -2.30
CA GLY A 362 -3.14 -1.38 -2.46
C GLY A 362 -3.91 -2.63 -2.90
N GLU A 363 -5.00 -2.95 -2.22
CA GLU A 363 -5.76 -4.20 -2.40
C GLU A 363 -7.26 -3.91 -2.58
N TRP A 364 -8.01 -4.98 -2.88
CA TRP A 364 -9.45 -4.92 -2.87
C TRP A 364 -9.99 -4.70 -1.43
N PRO A 365 -11.08 -3.91 -1.26
CA PRO A 365 -11.86 -3.21 -2.26
C PRO A 365 -11.24 -1.87 -2.70
N ASN A 366 -11.60 -1.39 -3.89
CA ASN A 366 -11.45 0.02 -4.26
C ASN A 366 -12.87 0.62 -4.31
N ILE A 367 -13.20 1.50 -3.37
CA ILE A 367 -14.55 2.01 -3.14
C ILE A 367 -14.73 3.34 -3.87
N PRO A 368 -15.40 3.36 -5.04
CA PRO A 368 -15.59 4.57 -5.82
C PRO A 368 -16.61 5.51 -5.16
N HIS A 369 -16.60 6.77 -5.57
CA HIS A 369 -17.67 7.70 -5.22
C HIS A 369 -19.00 7.26 -5.82
N HIS A 370 -20.09 7.48 -5.08
CA HIS A 370 -21.43 7.33 -5.63
C HIS A 370 -21.74 8.49 -6.58
N ASP A 371 -22.21 8.14 -7.78
CA ASP A 371 -22.75 9.09 -8.75
C ASP A 371 -24.26 8.86 -8.86
N PRO A 372 -25.10 9.76 -8.34
CA PRO A 372 -26.55 9.59 -8.36
C PRO A 372 -27.13 9.46 -9.77
N ASP A 373 -26.47 10.05 -10.77
CA ASP A 373 -26.87 10.03 -12.17
C ASP A 373 -26.13 8.96 -12.98
N GLY A 374 -25.17 8.24 -12.36
CA GLY A 374 -24.23 7.30 -13.01
C GLY A 374 -24.75 5.88 -13.24
N GLY A 375 -25.98 5.56 -12.83
CA GLY A 375 -26.57 4.23 -12.98
C GLY A 375 -26.28 3.30 -11.80
N GLU A 376 -26.05 2.00 -12.08
CA GLU A 376 -25.78 0.99 -11.05
C GLU A 376 -24.41 1.21 -10.41
N TYR A 377 -24.32 1.10 -9.08
CA TYR A 377 -23.04 1.22 -8.36
C TYR A 377 -22.13 0.02 -8.75
N PRO A 378 -20.88 0.29 -9.16
CA PRO A 378 -20.05 -0.71 -9.82
C PRO A 378 -19.40 -1.73 -8.89
N LEU A 379 -19.56 -1.61 -7.56
CA LEU A 379 -18.89 -2.46 -6.59
C LEU A 379 -19.88 -3.06 -5.59
N ASP A 380 -20.00 -4.39 -5.62
CA ASP A 380 -20.76 -5.14 -4.64
C ASP A 380 -19.88 -5.60 -3.48
N GLY A 381 -20.51 -5.81 -2.32
CA GLY A 381 -19.87 -6.33 -1.13
C GLY A 381 -19.99 -5.42 0.07
N MET A 382 -19.32 -5.83 1.14
CA MET A 382 -19.39 -5.15 2.43
C MET A 382 -18.05 -5.22 3.18
N LEU A 383 -17.86 -4.30 4.09
CA LEU A 383 -16.74 -4.30 5.04
C LEU A 383 -16.89 -5.48 6.00
N LYS A 384 -15.79 -6.20 6.24
CA LYS A 384 -15.75 -7.32 7.18
C LYS A 384 -14.62 -7.15 8.19
N PRO A 385 -14.79 -7.68 9.41
CA PRO A 385 -13.71 -7.71 10.39
C PRO A 385 -12.43 -8.34 9.81
N GLY A 386 -11.29 -7.73 10.08
CA GLY A 386 -9.99 -8.08 9.50
C GLY A 386 -9.64 -7.32 8.23
N MET A 387 -10.57 -6.60 7.60
CA MET A 387 -10.22 -5.70 6.49
C MET A 387 -9.45 -4.49 7.01
N ILE A 388 -8.48 -4.06 6.20
CA ILE A 388 -7.80 -2.77 6.38
C ILE A 388 -8.22 -1.88 5.23
N ILE A 389 -8.69 -0.68 5.57
CA ILE A 389 -9.19 0.32 4.62
C ILE A 389 -8.42 1.62 4.83
N CYS A 390 -7.86 2.16 3.76
CA CYS A 390 -7.37 3.52 3.69
C CYS A 390 -8.53 4.42 3.23
N LEU A 391 -8.82 5.45 4.01
CA LEU A 391 -9.83 6.46 3.65
C LEU A 391 -9.16 7.69 3.10
N GLU A 392 -9.63 8.09 1.94
CA GLU A 392 -9.08 9.11 1.10
C GLU A 392 -9.79 10.45 1.24
N SER A 393 -9.02 11.52 1.34
CA SER A 393 -9.53 12.89 1.25
C SER A 393 -8.54 13.76 0.50
N TYR A 394 -8.99 14.32 -0.60
CA TYR A 394 -8.30 15.38 -1.30
C TYR A 394 -9.25 16.50 -1.66
N ILE A 395 -8.95 17.69 -1.18
CA ILE A 395 -9.68 18.93 -1.46
C ILE A 395 -8.73 19.92 -2.11
N GLY A 396 -8.89 20.11 -3.42
CA GLY A 396 -8.11 21.07 -4.19
C GLY A 396 -8.96 22.22 -4.70
N TRP A 397 -8.33 23.36 -4.98
CA TRP A 397 -9.02 24.53 -5.47
C TRP A 397 -8.24 25.25 -6.58
N ASP A 398 -8.87 25.36 -7.74
CA ASP A 398 -8.29 26.05 -8.89
C ASP A 398 -7.98 27.53 -8.58
N ARG A 399 -8.82 28.17 -7.76
CA ARG A 399 -8.66 29.57 -7.38
C ARG A 399 -7.34 29.85 -6.64
N SER A 400 -6.94 29.01 -5.71
CA SER A 400 -5.70 29.16 -4.93
C SER A 400 -4.52 28.42 -5.55
N HIS A 401 -4.77 27.52 -6.50
CA HIS A 401 -3.77 26.60 -7.04
C HIS A 401 -3.09 25.76 -5.93
N GLU A 402 -3.86 25.40 -4.91
CA GLU A 402 -3.40 24.56 -3.79
C GLU A 402 -4.42 23.47 -3.50
N GLY A 403 -3.95 22.39 -2.90
CA GLY A 403 -4.76 21.28 -2.42
C GLY A 403 -4.25 20.70 -1.11
N VAL A 404 -5.14 20.05 -0.40
CA VAL A 404 -4.88 19.34 0.85
C VAL A 404 -5.21 17.87 0.66
N LYS A 405 -4.25 17.00 0.91
CA LYS A 405 -4.42 15.54 0.96
C LYS A 405 -4.32 15.09 2.42
N LEU A 406 -5.34 14.40 2.88
CA LEU A 406 -5.37 13.71 4.17
C LEU A 406 -5.89 12.30 3.97
N GLU A 407 -5.31 11.36 4.70
CA GLU A 407 -5.69 9.97 4.62
C GLU A 407 -5.32 9.26 5.91
N ASP A 408 -6.10 8.27 6.30
CA ASP A 408 -5.80 7.40 7.42
C ASP A 408 -6.19 5.95 7.12
N GLN A 409 -5.39 5.04 7.67
CA GLN A 409 -5.56 3.60 7.61
C GLN A 409 -6.38 3.09 8.79
N PHE A 410 -7.42 2.28 8.51
CA PHE A 410 -8.34 1.75 9.50
C PHE A 410 -8.41 0.22 9.44
N LEU A 411 -8.40 -0.42 10.60
CA LEU A 411 -8.73 -1.83 10.75
C LEU A 411 -10.22 -1.97 11.08
N ILE A 412 -10.96 -2.71 10.27
CA ILE A 412 -12.34 -3.07 10.59
C ILE A 412 -12.31 -4.17 11.65
N THR A 413 -12.98 -3.92 12.77
CA THR A 413 -13.08 -4.84 13.92
C THR A 413 -14.49 -5.40 14.04
N GLN A 414 -14.73 -6.31 14.98
CA GLN A 414 -16.08 -6.81 15.27
C GLN A 414 -17.03 -5.73 15.80
N ASN A 415 -16.51 -4.62 16.35
CA ASN A 415 -17.29 -3.60 17.05
C ASN A 415 -17.25 -2.21 16.37
N GLY A 416 -16.66 -2.09 15.19
CA GLY A 416 -16.48 -0.82 14.48
C GLY A 416 -15.17 -0.78 13.70
N ALA A 417 -14.55 0.40 13.61
CA ALA A 417 -13.25 0.59 12.95
C ALA A 417 -12.22 1.18 13.93
N GLU A 418 -10.99 0.72 13.86
CA GLU A 418 -9.86 1.23 14.63
C GLU A 418 -8.92 2.00 13.69
N ARG A 419 -8.69 3.29 13.97
CA ARG A 419 -7.66 4.07 13.25
C ARG A 419 -6.27 3.55 13.63
N MET A 420 -5.50 3.16 12.64
CA MET A 420 -4.16 2.59 12.83
C MET A 420 -3.04 3.64 12.75
N SER A 421 -3.22 4.68 11.93
CA SER A 421 -2.29 5.80 11.82
C SER A 421 -2.47 6.77 12.99
N ASN A 422 -1.38 7.10 13.68
CA ASN A 422 -1.39 7.98 14.86
C ASN A 422 -0.63 9.28 14.61
N TYR A 423 -0.14 9.51 13.38
CA TYR A 423 0.58 10.72 13.06
C TYR A 423 -0.33 11.95 13.16
N PRO A 424 0.06 13.01 13.90
CA PRO A 424 -0.82 14.14 14.17
C PRO A 424 -1.11 14.96 12.90
N PHE A 425 -2.23 15.67 12.95
CA PHE A 425 -2.58 16.72 12.00
C PHE A 425 -1.86 18.04 12.37
N ASP A 426 -1.57 18.90 11.39
CA ASP A 426 -0.93 20.19 11.65
C ASP A 426 -1.92 21.20 12.25
N ASP A 427 -1.76 21.53 13.53
CA ASP A 427 -2.61 22.48 14.26
C ASP A 427 -2.64 23.89 13.62
N ARG A 428 -1.58 24.27 12.89
CA ARG A 428 -1.47 25.59 12.24
C ARG A 428 -2.45 25.73 11.05
N LEU A 429 -2.84 24.58 10.48
CA LEU A 429 -3.80 24.48 9.37
C LEU A 429 -5.23 24.25 9.86
N GLN A 430 -5.41 23.88 11.13
CA GLN A 430 -6.75 23.69 11.68
C GLN A 430 -7.46 25.03 11.84
N GLY A 431 -8.51 25.27 11.04
CA GLY A 431 -9.47 26.33 11.24
C GLY A 431 -10.40 26.04 12.43
N ARG A 432 -11.15 27.02 12.91
CA ARG A 432 -12.31 26.71 13.73
C ARG A 432 -13.27 25.92 12.88
N MET A 433 -13.63 24.69 13.31
CA MET A 433 -14.76 23.99 12.72
C MET A 433 -15.98 24.91 12.83
N ILE A 434 -16.60 25.21 11.68
CA ILE A 434 -17.75 26.12 11.57
C ILE A 434 -19.01 25.33 11.86
#